data_4fecf3d0dc9e1e1fd898b09998ac1d69
#
_entry.id   4fecf3d0dc9e1e1fd898b09998ac1d69
#
_cell.length_a   1.000
_cell.length_b   1.000
_cell.length_c   1.000
_cell.angle_alpha   90.00
_cell.angle_beta   90.00
_cell.angle_gamma   90.00
#
_symmetry.space_group_name_H-M   'P 1'
#
loop_
_entity.id
_entity.type
_entity.pdbx_description
1 polymer ?
#
loop_
_entity_poly.entity_id
_entity_poly.type
_entity_poly.pdbx_seq_one_letter_code
_entity_poly.pdbx_strand_id
1 'polypeptide(L)'
;MVTFEYRFDVLPGKLSEYERYAKGPGKDIWLKFKGVKAVRIYKSMLGGSSPQRLVQVDLESLAALEKILTDPGFRKVKHAFHSLVTHVTDSLLTQVSDKKK
;
A
#
# COMPACT_ATOMS: atom_id res chain seq x y z
N MET A 1 -8.67 11.40 10.42
CA MET A 1 -8.28 10.23 9.60
C MET A 1 -7.15 10.61 8.66
N VAL A 2 -6.19 9.73 8.49
CA VAL A 2 -5.08 9.94 7.56
C VAL A 2 -5.08 8.81 6.54
N THR A 3 -4.50 9.07 5.36
CA THR A 3 -4.35 8.07 4.32
C THR A 3 -2.86 7.91 3.99
N PHE A 4 -2.35 6.71 4.17
CA PHE A 4 -1.00 6.37 3.75
C PHE A 4 -1.09 5.83 2.32
N GLU A 5 -0.34 6.46 1.42
CA GLU A 5 -0.34 6.09 0.01
C GLU A 5 1.06 5.69 -0.41
N TYR A 6 1.19 4.59 -1.14
CA TYR A 6 2.46 4.24 -1.77
C TYR A 6 2.23 3.82 -3.21
N ARG A 7 3.19 4.19 -4.04
CA ARG A 7 3.19 3.97 -5.48
C ARG A 7 4.44 3.21 -5.85
N PHE A 8 4.32 2.33 -6.82
CA PHE A 8 5.45 1.50 -7.20
C PHE A 8 5.24 0.86 -8.57
N ASP A 9 6.34 0.31 -9.10
CA ASP A 9 6.31 -0.53 -10.29
C ASP A 9 6.68 -1.96 -9.89
N VAL A 10 6.10 -2.93 -10.59
CA VAL A 10 6.44 -4.34 -10.39
C VAL A 10 7.72 -4.63 -11.16
N LEU A 11 8.68 -5.32 -10.54
CA LEU A 11 9.94 -5.69 -11.20
C LEU A 11 9.67 -6.56 -12.42
N PRO A 12 10.43 -6.37 -13.51
CA PRO A 12 10.30 -7.23 -14.69
C PRO A 12 10.45 -8.72 -14.31
N GLY A 13 9.55 -9.54 -14.82
CA GLY A 13 9.54 -10.97 -14.53
C GLY A 13 8.95 -11.37 -13.18
N LYS A 14 8.48 -10.40 -12.38
CA LYS A 14 7.93 -10.68 -11.05
C LYS A 14 6.42 -10.49 -10.95
N LEU A 15 5.73 -10.27 -12.06
CA LEU A 15 4.31 -9.97 -12.02
C LEU A 15 3.46 -11.08 -11.36
N SER A 16 3.70 -12.32 -11.70
CA SER A 16 2.95 -13.46 -11.12
C SER A 16 3.17 -13.57 -9.61
N GLU A 17 4.42 -13.40 -9.18
CA GLU A 17 4.76 -13.42 -7.75
C GLU A 17 4.14 -12.25 -7.02
N TYR A 18 4.18 -11.06 -7.63
CA TYR A 18 3.55 -9.87 -7.07
C TYR A 18 2.05 -10.07 -6.91
N GLU A 19 1.36 -10.57 -7.93
CA GLU A 19 -0.10 -10.76 -7.85
C GLU A 19 -0.50 -11.75 -6.76
N ARG A 20 0.28 -12.81 -6.58
CA ARG A 20 0.07 -13.77 -5.49
C ARG A 20 0.26 -13.11 -4.13
N TYR A 21 1.30 -12.30 -4.00
CA TYR A 21 1.55 -11.51 -2.78
C TYR A 21 0.40 -10.56 -2.51
N ALA A 22 -0.03 -9.81 -3.52
CA ALA A 22 -1.06 -8.76 -3.36
C ALA A 22 -2.43 -9.32 -2.98
N LYS A 23 -2.76 -10.52 -3.44
CA LYS A 23 -4.03 -11.18 -3.12
C LYS A 23 -4.03 -11.83 -1.73
N GLY A 24 -2.87 -12.10 -1.19
CA GLY A 24 -2.69 -12.76 0.10
C GLY A 24 -2.04 -11.86 1.14
N PRO A 25 -0.76 -12.13 1.49
CA PRO A 25 -0.13 -11.46 2.62
C PRO A 25 -0.09 -9.94 2.51
N GLY A 26 0.06 -9.40 1.31
CA GLY A 26 0.16 -7.95 1.13
C GLY A 26 -1.11 -7.19 1.46
N LYS A 27 -2.28 -7.76 1.14
CA LYS A 27 -3.58 -7.17 1.48
C LYS A 27 -3.94 -7.44 2.92
N ASP A 28 -3.79 -8.70 3.35
CA ASP A 28 -4.28 -9.16 4.63
C ASP A 28 -3.51 -8.55 5.80
N ILE A 29 -2.24 -8.25 5.62
CA ILE A 29 -1.43 -7.70 6.71
C ILE A 29 -1.98 -6.37 7.22
N TRP A 30 -2.42 -5.49 6.32
CA TRP A 30 -3.01 -4.21 6.73
C TRP A 30 -4.29 -4.42 7.52
N LEU A 31 -5.15 -5.32 7.07
CA LEU A 31 -6.47 -5.53 7.65
C LEU A 31 -6.43 -6.17 9.04
N LYS A 32 -5.29 -6.71 9.45
CA LYS A 32 -5.11 -7.28 10.79
C LYS A 32 -4.92 -6.24 11.87
N PHE A 33 -4.58 -5.02 11.51
CA PHE A 33 -4.24 -4.00 12.50
C PHE A 33 -5.44 -3.16 12.88
N LYS A 34 -5.57 -2.93 14.20
CA LYS A 34 -6.55 -2.00 14.73
C LYS A 34 -6.20 -0.59 14.23
N GLY A 35 -7.20 0.17 13.85
CA GLY A 35 -7.01 1.52 13.32
C GLY A 35 -6.96 1.59 11.81
N VAL A 36 -6.85 0.47 11.11
CA VAL A 36 -7.00 0.43 9.66
C VAL A 36 -8.48 0.42 9.31
N LYS A 37 -8.91 1.40 8.48
CA LYS A 37 -10.31 1.55 8.10
C LYS A 37 -10.61 0.99 6.71
N ALA A 38 -9.68 1.13 5.78
CA ALA A 38 -9.86 0.66 4.41
C ALA A 38 -8.52 0.53 3.71
N VAL A 39 -8.47 -0.38 2.75
CA VAL A 39 -7.32 -0.53 1.84
C VAL A 39 -7.86 -0.52 0.42
N ARG A 40 -7.30 0.34 -0.42
CA ARG A 40 -7.64 0.43 -1.84
C ARG A 40 -6.39 0.21 -2.67
N ILE A 41 -6.51 -0.62 -3.68
CA ILE A 41 -5.40 -0.92 -4.59
C ILE A 41 -5.81 -0.53 -6.00
N TYR A 42 -4.98 0.26 -6.65
CA TYR A 42 -5.22 0.72 -8.01
C TYR A 42 -4.13 0.22 -8.93
N LYS A 43 -4.52 -0.05 -10.16
CA LYS A 43 -3.63 -0.43 -11.24
C LYS A 43 -3.74 0.63 -12.34
N SER A 44 -2.60 1.03 -12.92
CA SER A 44 -2.65 1.92 -14.07
C SER A 44 -3.32 1.23 -15.25
N MET A 45 -4.24 1.93 -15.89
CA MET A 45 -4.90 1.45 -17.10
C MET A 45 -4.08 1.75 -18.35
N LEU A 46 -3.11 2.66 -18.25
CA LEU A 46 -2.26 3.04 -19.38
C LEU A 46 -1.01 2.16 -19.37
N GLY A 47 -0.87 1.31 -20.38
CA GLY A 47 0.29 0.43 -20.49
C GLY A 47 1.58 1.21 -20.55
N GLY A 48 2.61 0.72 -19.86
CA GLY A 48 3.94 1.34 -19.87
C GLY A 48 4.08 2.57 -19.01
N SER A 49 3.02 3.07 -18.37
CA SER A 49 3.13 4.24 -17.49
C SER A 49 3.64 3.84 -16.10
N SER A 50 4.32 4.76 -15.44
CA SER A 50 4.79 4.63 -14.07
C SER A 50 4.14 5.74 -13.23
N PRO A 51 3.66 5.46 -12.00
CA PRO A 51 3.68 4.16 -11.33
C PRO A 51 2.64 3.18 -11.90
N GLN A 52 2.96 1.89 -11.86
CA GLN A 52 2.05 0.84 -12.34
C GLN A 52 0.95 0.53 -11.32
N ARG A 53 1.24 0.69 -10.06
CA ARG A 53 0.35 0.35 -8.94
C ARG A 53 0.34 1.46 -7.91
N LEU A 54 -0.79 1.59 -7.23
CA LEU A 54 -0.97 2.56 -6.15
C LEU A 54 -1.82 1.90 -5.07
N VAL A 55 -1.40 2.04 -3.83
CA VAL A 55 -2.14 1.51 -2.67
C VAL A 55 -2.43 2.65 -1.72
N GLN A 56 -3.66 2.72 -1.24
CA GLN A 56 -4.09 3.70 -0.24
C GLN A 56 -4.63 2.95 0.97
N VAL A 57 -4.15 3.32 2.14
CA VAL A 57 -4.60 2.76 3.42
C VAL A 57 -5.15 3.87 4.29
N ASP A 58 -6.44 3.82 4.58
CA ASP A 58 -7.08 4.76 5.48
C ASP A 58 -6.89 4.30 6.92
N LEU A 59 -6.40 5.20 7.77
CA LEU A 59 -6.09 4.93 9.17
C LEU A 59 -6.76 5.95 10.07
N GLU A 60 -7.06 5.55 11.30
CA GLU A 60 -7.66 6.44 12.30
C GLU A 60 -6.75 7.62 12.61
N SER A 61 -5.43 7.38 12.68
CA SER A 61 -4.47 8.37 13.14
C SER A 61 -3.06 8.03 12.67
N LEU A 62 -2.17 9.01 12.77
CA LEU A 62 -0.75 8.81 12.53
C LEU A 62 -0.16 7.82 13.54
N ALA A 63 -0.62 7.84 14.78
CA ALA A 63 -0.14 6.93 15.82
C ALA A 63 -0.43 5.46 15.44
N ALA A 64 -1.59 5.19 14.83
CA ALA A 64 -1.93 3.85 14.34
C ALA A 64 -0.94 3.40 13.27
N LEU A 65 -0.58 4.27 12.34
CA LEU A 65 0.41 3.97 11.31
C LEU A 65 1.78 3.66 11.92
N GLU A 66 2.22 4.47 12.87
CA GLU A 66 3.52 4.27 13.52
C GLU A 66 3.62 2.90 14.20
N LYS A 67 2.56 2.45 14.84
CA LYS A 67 2.51 1.12 15.45
C LYS A 67 2.65 0.01 14.41
N ILE A 68 1.99 0.17 13.27
CA ILE A 68 2.05 -0.81 12.19
C ILE A 68 3.47 -0.89 11.63
N LEU A 69 4.08 0.25 11.32
CA LEU A 69 5.41 0.30 10.72
C LEU A 69 6.50 -0.28 11.62
N THR A 70 6.27 -0.34 12.93
CA THR A 70 7.23 -0.92 13.87
C THR A 70 6.92 -2.37 14.24
N ASP A 71 5.82 -2.91 13.76
CA ASP A 71 5.42 -4.28 14.04
C ASP A 71 6.33 -5.28 13.31
N PRO A 72 6.91 -6.27 14.01
CA PRO A 72 7.82 -7.23 13.37
C PRO A 72 7.18 -8.05 12.25
N GLY A 73 5.92 -8.44 12.42
CA GLY A 73 5.18 -9.18 11.39
C GLY A 73 4.96 -8.35 10.14
N PHE A 74 4.63 -7.07 10.32
CA PHE A 74 4.48 -6.15 9.20
C PHE A 74 5.80 -5.94 8.46
N ARG A 75 6.89 -5.76 9.19
CA ARG A 75 8.23 -5.59 8.58
C ARG A 75 8.62 -6.77 7.73
N LYS A 76 8.28 -7.98 8.15
CA LYS A 76 8.56 -9.19 7.40
C LYS A 76 7.82 -9.20 6.07
N VAL A 77 6.53 -8.86 6.07
CA VAL A 77 5.72 -8.77 4.85
C VAL A 77 6.21 -7.64 3.96
N LYS A 78 6.56 -6.50 4.55
CA LYS A 78 7.13 -5.36 3.82
C LYS A 78 8.44 -5.74 3.11
N HIS A 79 9.29 -6.52 3.77
CA HIS A 79 10.53 -6.98 3.16
C HIS A 79 10.27 -7.84 1.91
N ALA A 80 9.29 -8.75 1.99
CA ALA A 80 8.87 -9.55 0.84
C ALA A 80 8.34 -8.66 -0.28
N PHE A 81 7.54 -7.63 0.04
CA PHE A 81 7.05 -6.66 -0.93
C PHE A 81 8.20 -5.99 -1.69
N HIS A 82 9.21 -5.50 -0.97
CA HIS A 82 10.33 -4.79 -1.59
C HIS A 82 11.17 -5.67 -2.51
N SER A 83 11.10 -6.99 -2.37
CA SER A 83 11.79 -7.90 -3.29
C SER A 83 11.09 -8.05 -4.64
N LEU A 84 9.85 -7.57 -4.76
CA LEU A 84 9.00 -7.73 -5.94
C LEU A 84 8.80 -6.44 -6.73
N VAL A 85 9.19 -5.30 -6.16
CA VAL A 85 8.84 -3.97 -6.71
C VAL A 85 10.04 -3.05 -6.76
N THR A 86 9.86 -1.94 -7.50
CA THR A 86 10.86 -0.88 -7.64
C THR A 86 10.15 0.47 -7.71
N HIS A 87 10.91 1.55 -7.61
CA HIS A 87 10.42 2.94 -7.70
C HIS A 87 9.32 3.22 -6.66
N VAL A 88 9.51 2.72 -5.43
CA VAL A 88 8.54 2.93 -4.36
C VAL A 88 8.61 4.36 -3.85
N THR A 89 7.48 5.05 -3.82
CA THR A 89 7.34 6.37 -3.21
C THR A 89 6.15 6.37 -2.28
N ASP A 90 6.31 7.01 -1.12
CA ASP A 90 5.29 7.07 -0.07
C ASP A 90 4.78 8.49 0.12
N SER A 91 3.52 8.62 0.51
CA SER A 91 2.92 9.89 0.90
C SER A 91 1.97 9.66 2.06
N LEU A 92 1.88 10.65 2.94
CA LEU A 92 0.90 10.65 4.01
C LEU A 92 -0.04 11.83 3.77
N LEU A 93 -1.32 11.54 3.64
CA LEU A 93 -2.32 12.49 3.18
C LEU A 93 -3.37 12.71 4.25
N THR A 94 -3.86 13.96 4.36
CA THR A 94 -5.05 14.27 5.14
C THR A 94 -6.03 14.97 4.21
N GLN A 95 -7.30 14.62 4.35
CA GLN A 95 -8.33 15.22 3.51
C GLN A 95 -8.62 16.63 3.98
N VAL A 96 -8.52 17.61 3.09
CA VAL A 96 -8.81 19.02 3.42
C VAL A 96 -10.17 19.46 2.90
N SER A 97 -10.73 18.76 1.93
CA SER A 97 -12.10 19.01 1.49
C SER A 97 -12.65 17.78 0.75
N ASP A 98 -13.98 17.67 0.74
CA ASP A 98 -14.68 16.63 0.02
C ASP A 98 -15.91 17.28 -0.62
N LYS A 99 -15.85 17.49 -1.93
CA LYS A 99 -16.94 18.06 -2.69
C LYS A 99 -17.46 17.03 -3.66
N LYS A 100 -18.73 16.71 -3.53
CA LYS A 100 -19.40 15.77 -4.42
C LYS A 100 -20.24 16.53 -5.44
N LYS A 101 -20.24 15.99 -6.64
CA LYS A 101 -21.05 16.54 -7.72
C LYS A 101 -22.43 15.93 -7.70
#